data_ff965b58d07558d61277d81468647bf0
#
_entry.id   ff965b58d07558d61277d81468647bf0
#
_cell.length_a   1.000
_cell.length_b   1.000
_cell.length_c   1.000
_cell.angle_alpha   90.00
_cell.angle_beta   90.00
_cell.angle_gamma   90.00
#
_symmetry.space_group_name_H-M   'P 1'
#
loop_
_entity.id
_entity.type
_entity.pdbx_description
1 polymer ?
#
loop_
_entity_poly.entity_id
_entity_poly.type
_entity_poly.pdbx_seq_one_letter_code
_entity_poly.pdbx_strand_id
1 'polypeptide(L)'
;MTIQLTDEQLMIRDMVRDFAREVVAPEAAERDHSKKFPGDILKQMGELGLMGMMIPPEYGGSGADTVSYVLALSEIAAACASTAVVMSVQNSIVCESLLHYGTEAQKERFLKPLAQGDRIGAFALTEPDAGSDPVS
;
A
#
# COMPACT_ATOMS: atom_id res chain seq x y z
N MET A 1 -5.05 19.97 -21.87
CA MET A 1 -5.57 18.60 -21.74
C MET A 1 -6.08 18.46 -20.31
N THR A 2 -7.38 18.29 -20.09
CA THR A 2 -7.98 18.15 -18.77
C THR A 2 -8.11 16.67 -18.48
N ILE A 3 -7.47 16.16 -17.43
CA ILE A 3 -7.66 14.78 -16.97
C ILE A 3 -9.01 14.74 -16.25
N GLN A 4 -9.94 13.97 -16.74
CA GLN A 4 -11.20 13.67 -16.06
C GLN A 4 -11.08 12.33 -15.36
N LEU A 5 -11.34 12.33 -14.04
CA LEU A 5 -11.43 11.11 -13.25
C LEU A 5 -12.77 10.43 -13.49
N THR A 6 -12.80 9.11 -13.45
CA THR A 6 -14.04 8.33 -13.48
C THR A 6 -14.80 8.43 -12.15
N ASP A 7 -16.08 8.10 -12.16
CA ASP A 7 -16.90 8.08 -10.94
C ASP A 7 -16.33 7.09 -9.91
N GLU A 8 -15.81 5.93 -10.36
CA GLU A 8 -15.16 4.94 -9.52
C GLU A 8 -13.89 5.49 -8.85
N GLN A 9 -13.03 6.16 -9.63
CA GLN A 9 -11.81 6.80 -9.11
C GLN A 9 -12.14 7.90 -8.08
N LEU A 10 -13.19 8.68 -8.33
CA LEU A 10 -13.68 9.68 -7.38
C LEU A 10 -14.20 9.04 -6.10
N MET A 11 -14.95 7.96 -6.20
CA MET A 11 -15.51 7.24 -5.07
C MET A 11 -14.41 6.61 -4.19
N ILE A 12 -13.40 5.98 -4.81
CA ILE A 12 -12.23 5.44 -4.09
C ILE A 12 -11.48 6.56 -3.38
N ARG A 13 -11.18 7.65 -4.08
CA ARG A 13 -10.50 8.83 -3.49
C ARG A 13 -11.25 9.36 -2.27
N ASP A 14 -12.57 9.56 -2.39
CA ASP A 14 -13.36 10.18 -1.34
C ASP A 14 -13.48 9.25 -0.12
N MET A 15 -13.68 7.95 -0.33
CA MET A 15 -13.66 6.94 0.73
C MET A 15 -12.32 6.93 1.49
N VAL A 16 -11.19 6.93 0.75
CA VAL A 16 -9.86 6.93 1.37
C VAL A 16 -9.56 8.25 2.08
N ARG A 17 -10.03 9.37 1.54
CA ARG A 17 -9.93 10.69 2.20
C ARG A 17 -10.62 10.72 3.56
N ASP A 18 -11.83 10.20 3.63
CA ASP A 18 -12.58 10.15 4.88
C ASP A 18 -11.86 9.25 5.89
N PHE A 19 -11.45 8.05 5.50
CA PHE A 19 -10.63 7.17 6.33
C PHE A 19 -9.32 7.85 6.79
N ALA A 20 -8.62 8.53 5.89
CA ALA A 20 -7.37 9.21 6.20
C ALA A 20 -7.58 10.31 7.26
N ARG A 21 -8.66 11.09 7.15
CA ARG A 21 -8.99 12.17 8.09
C ARG A 21 -9.48 11.66 9.44
N GLU A 22 -10.30 10.62 9.45
CA GLU A 22 -10.94 10.12 10.66
C GLU A 22 -10.07 9.15 11.46
N VAL A 23 -9.24 8.35 10.78
CA VAL A 23 -8.49 7.26 11.40
C VAL A 23 -6.98 7.51 11.40
N VAL A 24 -6.42 7.99 10.27
CA VAL A 24 -4.96 8.09 10.13
C VAL A 24 -4.42 9.39 10.75
N ALA A 25 -5.04 10.52 10.46
CA ALA A 25 -4.56 11.84 10.87
C ALA A 25 -4.56 12.10 12.39
N PRO A 26 -5.58 11.69 13.18
CA PRO A 26 -5.70 12.14 14.58
C PRO A 26 -4.48 11.84 15.45
N GLU A 27 -3.82 10.72 15.26
CA GLU A 27 -2.66 10.32 16.06
C GLU A 27 -1.33 10.36 15.28
N ALA A 28 -1.29 10.97 14.10
CA ALA A 28 -0.11 10.95 13.24
C ALA A 28 1.12 11.57 13.92
N ALA A 29 0.98 12.74 14.55
CA ALA A 29 2.06 13.42 15.26
C ALA A 29 2.53 12.64 16.49
N GLU A 30 1.61 12.04 17.25
CA GLU A 30 1.95 11.24 18.43
C GLU A 30 2.67 9.93 18.03
N ARG A 31 2.23 9.28 16.95
CA ARG A 31 2.93 8.10 16.41
C ARG A 31 4.36 8.42 15.97
N ASP A 32 4.55 9.56 15.32
CA ASP A 32 5.88 10.02 14.90
C ASP A 32 6.78 10.26 16.12
N HIS A 33 6.28 10.96 17.12
CA HIS A 33 7.02 11.24 18.36
C HIS A 33 7.36 9.98 19.16
N SER A 34 6.39 9.10 19.36
CA SER A 34 6.54 7.85 20.11
C SER A 34 7.19 6.72 19.30
N LYS A 35 7.37 6.88 17.98
CA LYS A 35 7.86 5.85 17.05
C LYS A 35 7.00 4.58 17.04
N LYS A 36 5.73 4.71 17.37
CA LYS A 36 4.78 3.60 17.41
C LYS A 36 4.42 3.14 16.00
N PHE A 37 4.60 1.85 15.72
CA PHE A 37 4.18 1.25 14.46
C PHE A 37 2.65 1.23 14.35
N PRO A 38 2.04 1.66 13.20
CA PRO A 38 0.59 1.84 13.06
C PRO A 38 -0.15 0.54 12.70
N GLY A 39 0.12 -0.57 13.42
CA GLY A 39 -0.39 -1.90 13.06
C GLY A 39 -1.91 -1.98 12.93
N ASP A 40 -2.65 -1.33 13.85
CA ASP A 40 -4.11 -1.32 13.83
C ASP A 40 -4.69 -0.55 12.64
N ILE A 41 -4.01 0.53 12.22
CA ILE A 41 -4.38 1.29 11.02
C ILE A 41 -4.12 0.46 9.77
N LEU A 42 -2.96 -0.19 9.69
CA LEU A 42 -2.61 -1.04 8.53
C LEU A 42 -3.57 -2.22 8.38
N LYS A 43 -4.05 -2.79 9.49
CA LYS A 43 -5.08 -3.83 9.46
C LYS A 43 -6.39 -3.30 8.86
N GLN A 44 -6.86 -2.14 9.30
CA GLN A 44 -8.05 -1.49 8.73
C GLN A 44 -7.86 -1.15 7.25
N MET A 45 -6.65 -0.71 6.86
CA MET A 45 -6.32 -0.51 5.44
C MET A 45 -6.41 -1.80 4.63
N GLY A 46 -6.01 -2.95 5.21
CA GLY A 46 -6.20 -4.27 4.61
C GLY A 46 -7.68 -4.60 4.41
N GLU A 47 -8.52 -4.39 5.42
CA GLU A 47 -9.97 -4.59 5.36
C GLU A 47 -10.65 -3.71 4.29
N LEU A 48 -10.10 -2.53 4.00
CA LEU A 48 -10.53 -1.64 2.92
C LEU A 48 -9.92 -1.98 1.55
N GLY A 49 -9.08 -3.02 1.46
CA GLY A 49 -8.42 -3.43 0.21
C GLY A 49 -7.27 -2.53 -0.23
N LEU A 50 -6.75 -1.66 0.65
CA LEU A 50 -5.70 -0.68 0.31
C LEU A 50 -4.29 -1.29 0.29
N MET A 51 -4.11 -2.52 0.81
CA MET A 51 -2.80 -3.16 0.90
C MET A 51 -2.44 -3.99 -0.35
N GLY A 52 -3.41 -4.21 -1.26
CA GLY A 52 -3.24 -4.92 -2.53
C GLY A 52 -4.08 -4.31 -3.63
N MET A 53 -4.07 -2.97 -3.78
CA MET A 53 -4.99 -2.27 -4.67
C MET A 53 -4.89 -2.71 -6.13
N MET A 54 -3.67 -2.83 -6.66
CA MET A 54 -3.43 -3.20 -8.06
C MET A 54 -3.33 -4.72 -8.27
N ILE A 55 -3.38 -5.51 -7.20
CA ILE A 55 -3.28 -6.96 -7.28
C ILE A 55 -4.63 -7.55 -7.71
N PRO A 56 -4.64 -8.53 -8.64
CA PRO A 56 -5.86 -9.16 -9.09
C PRO A 56 -6.67 -9.82 -7.96
N PRO A 57 -8.02 -9.84 -8.06
CA PRO A 57 -8.89 -10.43 -7.04
C PRO A 57 -8.62 -11.90 -6.74
N GLU A 58 -8.14 -12.68 -7.70
CA GLU A 58 -7.74 -14.09 -7.51
C GLU A 58 -6.62 -14.28 -6.48
N TYR A 59 -5.78 -13.24 -6.30
CA TYR A 59 -4.75 -13.19 -5.26
C TYR A 59 -5.14 -12.29 -4.08
N GLY A 60 -6.41 -12.00 -3.91
CA GLY A 60 -6.94 -11.26 -2.76
C GLY A 60 -6.78 -9.75 -2.82
N GLY A 61 -6.40 -9.21 -3.97
CA GLY A 61 -6.31 -7.76 -4.19
C GLY A 61 -7.62 -7.14 -4.66
N SER A 62 -7.64 -5.82 -4.81
CA SER A 62 -8.82 -5.06 -5.24
C SER A 62 -8.95 -4.94 -6.76
N GLY A 63 -7.89 -5.21 -7.54
CA GLY A 63 -7.89 -5.09 -8.99
C GLY A 63 -8.09 -3.65 -9.51
N ALA A 64 -7.80 -2.66 -8.69
CA ALA A 64 -7.95 -1.25 -9.03
C ALA A 64 -6.88 -0.79 -10.03
N ASP A 65 -7.18 0.25 -10.80
CA ASP A 65 -6.21 0.85 -11.71
C ASP A 65 -5.15 1.70 -10.97
N THR A 66 -4.06 2.00 -11.67
CA THR A 66 -2.96 2.80 -11.13
C THR A 66 -3.39 4.21 -10.71
N VAL A 67 -4.38 4.81 -11.38
CA VAL A 67 -4.88 6.16 -11.03
C VAL A 67 -5.60 6.11 -9.69
N SER A 68 -6.47 5.12 -9.49
CA SER A 68 -7.14 4.87 -8.21
C SER A 68 -6.14 4.65 -7.08
N TYR A 69 -5.09 3.86 -7.32
CA TYR A 69 -4.01 3.64 -6.36
C TYR A 69 -3.29 4.94 -5.99
N VAL A 70 -2.89 5.77 -6.98
CA VAL A 70 -2.20 7.03 -6.71
C VAL A 70 -3.09 8.03 -5.97
N LEU A 71 -4.38 8.09 -6.29
CA LEU A 71 -5.34 8.93 -5.57
C LEU A 71 -5.46 8.49 -4.10
N ALA A 72 -5.64 7.19 -3.85
CA ALA A 72 -5.71 6.64 -2.50
C ALA A 72 -4.41 6.90 -1.72
N LEU A 73 -3.25 6.62 -2.32
CA LEU A 73 -1.94 6.86 -1.71
C LEU A 73 -1.75 8.34 -1.34
N SER A 74 -2.20 9.26 -2.20
CA SER A 74 -2.09 10.71 -1.95
C SER A 74 -2.91 11.16 -0.74
N GLU A 75 -4.12 10.62 -0.55
CA GLU A 75 -4.96 10.94 0.60
C GLU A 75 -4.36 10.40 1.92
N ILE A 76 -3.82 9.18 1.92
CA ILE A 76 -3.11 8.64 3.09
C ILE A 76 -1.84 9.45 3.38
N ALA A 77 -1.07 9.84 2.35
CA ALA A 77 0.15 10.62 2.50
C ALA A 77 -0.11 12.02 3.10
N ALA A 78 -1.21 12.66 2.71
CA ALA A 78 -1.64 13.94 3.27
C ALA A 78 -1.95 13.85 4.78
N ALA A 79 -2.40 12.70 5.27
CA ALA A 79 -2.66 12.46 6.68
C ALA A 79 -1.41 12.00 7.46
N CYS A 80 -0.64 11.07 6.89
CA CYS A 80 0.58 10.53 7.49
C CYS A 80 1.50 9.92 6.43
N ALA A 81 2.60 10.59 6.13
CA ALA A 81 3.57 10.14 5.14
C ALA A 81 4.18 8.75 5.47
N SER A 82 4.48 8.48 6.74
CA SER A 82 5.02 7.18 7.16
C SER A 82 4.06 6.03 6.89
N THR A 83 2.76 6.21 7.16
CA THR A 83 1.72 5.21 6.85
C THR A 83 1.58 5.01 5.33
N ALA A 84 1.66 6.09 4.55
CA ALA A 84 1.63 6.02 3.10
C ALA A 84 2.85 5.27 2.52
N VAL A 85 4.03 5.43 3.12
CA VAL A 85 5.23 4.67 2.70
C VAL A 85 5.02 3.17 2.90
N VAL A 86 4.43 2.74 4.02
CA VAL A 86 4.11 1.31 4.22
C VAL A 86 3.15 0.81 3.15
N MET A 87 2.06 1.55 2.88
CA MET A 87 1.12 1.22 1.81
C MET A 87 1.80 1.14 0.43
N SER A 88 2.68 2.10 0.14
CA SER A 88 3.41 2.15 -1.13
C SER A 88 4.34 0.96 -1.31
N VAL A 89 5.17 0.66 -0.32
CA VAL A 89 6.09 -0.49 -0.36
C VAL A 89 5.32 -1.80 -0.50
N GLN A 90 4.25 -1.96 0.26
CA GLN A 90 3.40 -3.15 0.21
C GLN A 90 2.85 -3.39 -1.20
N ASN A 91 2.22 -2.39 -1.81
CA ASN A 91 1.62 -2.50 -3.14
C ASN A 91 2.69 -2.62 -4.24
N SER A 92 3.55 -1.58 -4.38
CA SER A 92 4.37 -1.41 -5.58
C SER A 92 5.67 -2.21 -5.58
N ILE A 93 6.24 -2.50 -4.41
CA ILE A 93 7.53 -3.20 -4.34
C ILE A 93 7.31 -4.68 -3.99
N VAL A 94 6.56 -4.97 -2.94
CA VAL A 94 6.43 -6.34 -2.44
C VAL A 94 5.42 -7.15 -3.26
N CYS A 95 4.17 -6.67 -3.33
CA CYS A 95 3.11 -7.40 -4.01
C CYS A 95 3.31 -7.48 -5.53
N GLU A 96 3.68 -6.38 -6.19
CA GLU A 96 3.97 -6.35 -7.63
C GLU A 96 5.14 -7.27 -8.00
N SER A 97 6.21 -7.30 -7.19
CA SER A 97 7.33 -8.20 -7.45
C SER A 97 6.92 -9.67 -7.36
N LEU A 98 6.11 -10.03 -6.36
CA LEU A 98 5.58 -11.40 -6.24
C LEU A 98 4.60 -11.74 -7.36
N LEU A 99 3.77 -10.78 -7.79
CA LEU A 99 2.84 -10.98 -8.89
C LEU A 99 3.57 -11.28 -10.19
N HIS A 100 4.62 -10.53 -10.51
CA HIS A 100 5.32 -10.64 -11.78
C HIS A 100 6.36 -11.77 -11.82
N TYR A 101 7.04 -12.03 -10.70
CA TYR A 101 8.20 -12.94 -10.66
C TYR A 101 7.98 -14.18 -9.81
N GLY A 102 6.92 -14.22 -9.00
CA GLY A 102 6.61 -15.38 -8.16
C GLY A 102 6.02 -16.54 -8.95
N THR A 103 6.35 -17.77 -8.54
CA THR A 103 5.62 -18.96 -8.98
C THR A 103 4.21 -18.97 -8.39
N GLU A 104 3.28 -19.75 -8.97
CA GLU A 104 1.91 -19.85 -8.43
C GLU A 104 1.90 -20.27 -6.95
N ALA A 105 2.75 -21.21 -6.57
CA ALA A 105 2.88 -21.62 -5.17
C ALA A 105 3.36 -20.49 -4.25
N GLN A 106 4.24 -19.60 -4.73
CA GLN A 106 4.69 -18.43 -4.00
C GLN A 106 3.61 -17.35 -3.93
N LYS A 107 2.84 -17.14 -5.00
CA LYS A 107 1.72 -16.20 -5.02
C LYS A 107 0.64 -16.62 -4.01
N GLU A 108 0.22 -17.88 -4.03
CA GLU A 108 -0.73 -18.40 -3.05
C GLU A 108 -0.22 -18.29 -1.61
N ARG A 109 1.04 -18.61 -1.39
CA ARG A 109 1.62 -18.64 -0.04
C ARG A 109 1.94 -17.26 0.53
N PHE A 110 2.40 -16.33 -0.32
CA PHE A 110 2.94 -15.05 0.11
C PHE A 110 2.14 -13.86 -0.41
N LEU A 111 1.85 -13.79 -1.73
CA LEU A 111 1.17 -12.64 -2.31
C LEU A 111 -0.23 -12.47 -1.74
N LYS A 112 -1.00 -13.52 -1.66
CA LYS A 112 -2.39 -13.48 -1.20
C LYS A 112 -2.55 -12.89 0.22
N PRO A 113 -1.88 -13.39 1.27
CA PRO A 113 -1.97 -12.78 2.59
C PRO A 113 -1.34 -11.38 2.68
N LEU A 114 -0.40 -11.03 1.80
CA LEU A 114 0.14 -9.67 1.71
C LEU A 114 -0.88 -8.71 1.08
N ALA A 115 -1.50 -9.08 -0.02
CA ALA A 115 -2.50 -8.26 -0.70
C ALA A 115 -3.75 -8.01 0.16
N GLN A 116 -4.13 -8.98 0.98
CA GLN A 116 -5.22 -8.86 1.95
C GLN A 116 -4.88 -8.03 3.20
N GLY A 117 -3.58 -7.71 3.40
CA GLY A 117 -3.13 -6.98 4.59
C GLY A 117 -2.97 -7.82 5.85
N ASP A 118 -3.08 -9.15 5.75
CA ASP A 118 -2.84 -10.08 6.86
C ASP A 118 -1.36 -10.13 7.27
N ARG A 119 -0.49 -9.73 6.34
CA ARG A 119 0.96 -9.63 6.54
C ARG A 119 1.48 -8.34 5.93
N ILE A 120 2.51 -7.79 6.56
CA ILE A 120 3.26 -6.65 6.05
C ILE A 120 4.58 -7.15 5.49
N GLY A 121 4.83 -6.79 4.23
CA GLY A 121 6.08 -7.09 3.54
C GLY A 121 7.12 -5.99 3.72
N ALA A 122 8.37 -6.38 3.51
CA ALA A 122 9.49 -5.46 3.45
C ALA A 122 10.44 -5.88 2.33
N PHE A 123 11.18 -4.92 1.81
CA PHE A 123 12.16 -5.15 0.75
C PHE A 123 13.56 -4.77 1.25
N ALA A 124 14.47 -5.74 1.25
CA ALA A 124 15.86 -5.55 1.65
C ALA A 124 16.76 -5.73 0.42
N LEU A 125 17.25 -4.64 -0.13
CA LEU A 125 18.08 -4.62 -1.34
C LEU A 125 19.54 -4.24 -1.06
N THR A 126 19.74 -3.22 -0.23
CA THR A 126 21.07 -2.67 0.06
C THR A 126 21.94 -3.67 0.80
N GLU A 127 23.14 -3.89 0.32
CA GLU A 127 24.19 -4.69 0.95
C GLU A 127 25.39 -3.81 1.32
N PRO A 128 26.40 -4.30 2.10
CA PRO A 128 27.52 -3.47 2.53
C PRO A 128 28.26 -2.78 1.38
N ASP A 129 28.41 -3.46 0.25
CA ASP A 129 29.15 -2.96 -0.92
C ASP A 129 28.23 -2.55 -2.09
N ALA A 130 26.90 -2.66 -1.96
CA ALA A 130 25.92 -2.38 -3.01
C ALA A 130 24.76 -1.53 -2.47
N GLY A 131 24.78 -0.24 -2.75
CA GLY A 131 23.75 0.73 -2.36
C GLY A 131 22.97 1.29 -3.55
N SER A 132 23.30 2.52 -3.94
CA SER A 132 22.68 3.19 -5.11
C SER A 132 22.98 2.48 -6.43
N ASP A 133 24.09 1.77 -6.52
CA ASP A 133 24.37 0.77 -7.54
C ASP A 133 24.21 -0.62 -6.95
N PRO A 134 23.05 -1.29 -7.17
CA PRO A 134 22.74 -2.57 -6.54
C PRO A 134 23.38 -3.77 -7.26
N VAL A 135 24.08 -3.55 -8.37
CA VAL A 135 24.75 -4.59 -9.20
C VAL A 135 26.28 -4.53 -9.14
N SER A 136 26.84 -3.59 -8.38
CA SER A 136 28.30 -3.46 -8.24
C SER A 136 28.91 -4.53 -7.34
#